data_e2e4c4799bbaecba1386ed3ac4730740
#
_entry.id   e2e4c4799bbaecba1386ed3ac4730740
#
_cell.length_a   1.000
_cell.length_b   1.000
_cell.length_c   1.000
_cell.angle_alpha   90.00
_cell.angle_beta   90.00
_cell.angle_gamma   90.00
#
_symmetry.space_group_name_H-M   'P 1'
#
loop_
_entity.id
_entity.type
_entity.pdbx_description
1 polymer ?
#
loop_
_entity_poly.entity_id
_entity_poly.type
_entity_poly.pdbx_seq_one_letter_code
_entity_poly.pdbx_strand_id
1 'polypeptide(L)'
;WIAVVGLIAIVELQYVWLVNTYKLTRENVMRQSHELFKDAALKEAFDRIGLWKELHGKKDSTYTYRFDLNEDVEDDETQTPTPETRQFIESAVFIAIQEGVSNTFKMDVSLHNLDSIYAHMLDSVGISAKVSTCMTDSLGNVLRASSPQAKLEGQKYLRTRLVPINRAYTRYLQGVIL
;
A
#
# COMPACT_ATOMS: atom_id res chain seq x y z
N TRP A 1 -31.92 -44.41 4.43
CA TRP A 1 -30.47 -44.31 4.16
C TRP A 1 -30.13 -43.33 3.08
N ILE A 2 -30.79 -43.37 1.93
CA ILE A 2 -30.52 -42.44 0.78
C ILE A 2 -30.69 -40.97 1.18
N ALA A 3 -31.75 -40.64 1.93
CA ALA A 3 -31.99 -39.29 2.41
C ALA A 3 -30.86 -38.75 3.33
N VAL A 4 -30.30 -39.61 4.18
CA VAL A 4 -29.21 -39.26 5.10
C VAL A 4 -27.92 -38.97 4.30
N VAL A 5 -27.60 -39.83 3.33
CA VAL A 5 -26.44 -39.65 2.45
C VAL A 5 -26.57 -38.36 1.63
N GLY A 6 -27.77 -38.10 1.11
CA GLY A 6 -28.03 -36.83 0.39
C GLY A 6 -27.87 -35.59 1.26
N LEU A 7 -28.34 -35.65 2.51
CA LEU A 7 -28.18 -34.55 3.46
C LEU A 7 -26.70 -34.25 3.77
N ILE A 8 -25.91 -35.29 3.99
CA ILE A 8 -24.47 -35.19 4.28
C ILE A 8 -23.77 -34.56 3.07
N ALA A 9 -24.06 -35.03 1.85
CA ALA A 9 -23.46 -34.46 0.63
C ALA A 9 -23.77 -32.98 0.45
N ILE A 10 -24.99 -32.53 0.76
CA ILE A 10 -25.38 -31.12 0.69
C ILE A 10 -24.59 -30.28 1.72
N VAL A 11 -24.45 -30.77 2.95
CA VAL A 11 -23.70 -30.08 4.02
C VAL A 11 -22.23 -29.95 3.63
N GLU A 12 -21.62 -31.02 3.11
CA GLU A 12 -20.23 -31.00 2.64
C GLU A 12 -20.04 -29.98 1.50
N LEU A 13 -20.95 -29.96 0.53
CA LEU A 13 -20.90 -29.02 -0.58
C LEU A 13 -21.01 -27.56 -0.09
N GLN A 14 -21.94 -27.29 0.84
CA GLN A 14 -22.10 -25.98 1.44
C GLN A 14 -20.85 -25.55 2.23
N TYR A 15 -20.25 -26.47 2.97
CA TYR A 15 -19.00 -26.19 3.69
C TYR A 15 -17.85 -25.84 2.74
N VAL A 16 -17.65 -26.62 1.68
CA VAL A 16 -16.60 -26.34 0.67
C VAL A 16 -16.86 -25.00 0.00
N TRP A 17 -18.12 -24.70 -0.37
CA TRP A 17 -18.48 -23.42 -0.96
C TRP A 17 -18.20 -22.25 0.01
N LEU A 18 -18.56 -22.37 1.28
CA LEU A 18 -18.33 -21.35 2.29
C LEU A 18 -16.83 -21.07 2.48
N VAL A 19 -16.02 -22.12 2.59
CA VAL A 19 -14.57 -21.99 2.74
C VAL A 19 -13.93 -21.31 1.52
N ASN A 20 -14.35 -21.69 0.31
CA ASN A 20 -13.85 -21.08 -0.92
C ASN A 20 -14.26 -19.61 -1.04
N THR A 21 -15.51 -19.29 -0.74
CA THR A 21 -16.02 -17.92 -0.75
C THR A 21 -15.26 -17.05 0.26
N TYR A 22 -15.03 -17.56 1.47
CA TYR A 22 -14.25 -16.86 2.48
C TYR A 22 -12.81 -16.57 2.02
N LYS A 23 -12.13 -17.56 1.43
CA LYS A 23 -10.78 -17.37 0.88
C LYS A 23 -10.73 -16.31 -0.20
N LEU A 24 -11.64 -16.39 -1.18
CA LEU A 24 -11.71 -15.42 -2.28
C LEU A 24 -12.02 -14.00 -1.77
N THR A 25 -12.95 -13.88 -0.83
CA THR A 25 -13.27 -12.58 -0.23
C THR A 25 -12.07 -12.00 0.51
N ARG A 26 -11.38 -12.82 1.30
CA ARG A 26 -10.16 -12.40 2.02
C ARG A 26 -9.06 -11.94 1.07
N GLU A 27 -8.80 -12.69 0.00
CA GLU A 27 -7.80 -12.33 -1.01
C GLU A 27 -8.15 -11.02 -1.74
N ASN A 28 -9.42 -10.82 -2.08
CA ASN A 28 -9.89 -9.59 -2.70
C ASN A 28 -9.73 -8.39 -1.76
N VAL A 29 -10.11 -8.53 -0.49
CA VAL A 29 -9.91 -7.48 0.52
C VAL A 29 -8.43 -7.16 0.69
N MET A 30 -7.56 -8.19 0.75
CA MET A 30 -6.12 -8.01 0.86
C MET A 30 -5.54 -7.25 -0.34
N ARG A 31 -5.95 -7.60 -1.56
CA ARG A 31 -5.49 -6.93 -2.77
C ARG A 31 -5.95 -5.46 -2.80
N GLN A 32 -7.23 -5.22 -2.58
CA GLN A 32 -7.81 -3.89 -2.56
C GLN A 32 -7.17 -3.02 -1.46
N SER A 33 -7.01 -3.57 -0.27
CA SER A 33 -6.35 -2.92 0.85
C SER A 33 -4.90 -2.55 0.55
N HIS A 34 -4.16 -3.39 -0.18
CA HIS A 34 -2.79 -3.09 -0.60
C HIS A 34 -2.72 -1.91 -1.57
N GLU A 35 -3.58 -1.87 -2.59
CA GLU A 35 -3.61 -0.74 -3.53
C GLU A 35 -3.99 0.57 -2.81
N LEU A 36 -5.02 0.55 -1.98
CA LEU A 36 -5.40 1.70 -1.17
C LEU A 36 -4.27 2.17 -0.22
N PHE A 37 -3.47 1.23 0.28
CA PHE A 37 -2.31 1.58 1.10
C PHE A 37 -1.22 2.29 0.31
N LYS A 38 -0.94 1.87 -0.93
CA LYS A 38 -0.01 2.57 -1.83
C LYS A 38 -0.48 3.99 -2.13
N ASP A 39 -1.78 4.15 -2.43
CA ASP A 39 -2.39 5.45 -2.68
C ASP A 39 -2.33 6.35 -1.44
N ALA A 40 -2.59 5.78 -0.25
CA ALA A 40 -2.48 6.50 1.02
C ALA A 40 -1.04 6.98 1.28
N ALA A 41 -0.04 6.12 1.01
CA ALA A 41 1.36 6.47 1.18
C ALA A 41 1.81 7.54 0.17
N LEU A 42 1.27 7.52 -1.04
CA LEU A 42 1.53 8.57 -2.04
C LEU A 42 0.90 9.91 -1.61
N LYS A 43 -0.35 9.89 -1.14
CA LYS A 43 -1.02 11.08 -0.62
C LYS A 43 -0.29 11.67 0.58
N GLU A 44 0.18 10.83 1.51
CA GLU A 44 0.98 11.28 2.65
C GLU A 44 2.26 12.00 2.20
N ALA A 45 2.94 11.51 1.14
CA ALA A 45 4.11 12.17 0.58
C ALA A 45 3.77 13.56 0.01
N PHE A 46 2.65 13.71 -0.68
CA PHE A 46 2.19 15.02 -1.17
C PHE A 46 1.78 15.97 -0.05
N ASP A 47 1.15 15.47 1.02
CA ASP A 47 0.81 16.26 2.20
C ASP A 47 2.07 16.83 2.88
N ARG A 48 3.15 16.05 2.95
CA ARG A 48 4.46 16.54 3.44
C ARG A 48 5.03 17.68 2.60
N ILE A 49 4.88 17.61 1.27
CA ILE A 49 5.30 18.71 0.38
C ILE A 49 4.46 19.96 0.65
N GLY A 50 3.15 19.83 0.82
CA GLY A 50 2.25 20.92 1.18
C GLY A 50 2.65 21.58 2.49
N LEU A 51 2.84 20.79 3.52
CA LEU A 51 3.25 21.26 4.85
C LEU A 51 4.61 21.98 4.81
N TRP A 52 5.57 21.47 4.05
CA TRP A 52 6.88 22.13 3.88
C TRP A 52 6.75 23.51 3.24
N LYS A 53 5.89 23.64 2.21
CA LYS A 53 5.62 24.92 1.55
C LYS A 53 5.01 25.95 2.51
N GLU A 54 4.09 25.53 3.36
CA GLU A 54 3.48 26.38 4.37
C GLU A 54 4.51 26.87 5.41
N LEU A 55 5.36 25.96 5.90
CA LEU A 55 6.37 26.28 6.92
C LEU A 55 7.48 27.20 6.42
N HIS A 56 7.86 27.11 5.14
CA HIS A 56 9.00 27.85 4.59
C HIS A 56 8.62 29.06 3.73
N GLY A 57 7.33 29.39 3.62
CA GLY A 57 6.83 30.68 3.15
C GLY A 57 7.27 31.11 1.75
N LYS A 58 7.73 30.22 0.87
CA LYS A 58 8.07 30.54 -0.51
C LYS A 58 6.86 30.47 -1.42
N LYS A 59 6.34 31.64 -1.76
CA LYS A 59 5.14 31.83 -2.57
C LYS A 59 5.31 31.47 -4.07
N ASP A 60 6.54 31.20 -4.55
CA ASP A 60 6.85 31.19 -5.99
C ASP A 60 7.78 30.07 -6.48
N SER A 61 7.80 28.91 -5.87
CA SER A 61 8.52 27.79 -6.50
C SER A 61 7.56 26.72 -6.99
N THR A 62 7.23 26.81 -8.26
CA THR A 62 6.66 25.68 -9.01
C THR A 62 7.75 24.63 -9.12
N TYR A 63 7.75 23.64 -8.21
CA TYR A 63 8.63 22.49 -8.36
C TYR A 63 8.03 21.60 -9.45
N THR A 64 8.55 21.74 -10.65
CA THR A 64 8.28 20.78 -11.72
C THR A 64 9.21 19.59 -11.49
N TYR A 65 8.69 18.48 -11.01
CA TYR A 65 9.43 17.23 -11.01
C TYR A 65 9.51 16.75 -12.45
N ARG A 66 10.65 16.96 -13.10
CA ARG A 66 10.94 16.37 -14.39
C ARG A 66 11.48 14.97 -14.12
N PHE A 67 10.71 13.95 -14.40
CA PHE A 67 11.21 12.60 -14.48
C PHE A 67 11.88 12.47 -15.86
N ASP A 68 13.19 12.58 -15.90
CA ASP A 68 13.96 12.18 -17.07
C ASP A 68 13.92 10.64 -17.13
N LEU A 69 12.86 10.12 -17.71
CA LEU A 69 12.86 8.77 -18.24
C LEU A 69 13.81 8.86 -19.44
N ASN A 70 14.96 8.21 -19.34
CA ASN A 70 16.05 8.26 -20.30
C ASN A 70 15.55 8.38 -21.74
N GLU A 71 16.06 9.38 -22.46
CA GLU A 71 15.75 9.74 -23.84
C GLU A 71 16.11 8.67 -24.90
N ASP A 72 16.50 7.47 -24.49
CA ASP A 72 16.92 6.37 -25.38
C ASP A 72 15.81 5.38 -25.71
N VAL A 73 14.54 5.70 -25.46
CA VAL A 73 13.43 4.93 -26.03
C VAL A 73 13.11 5.59 -27.38
N GLU A 74 13.74 5.05 -28.44
CA GLU A 74 13.33 5.30 -29.83
C GLU A 74 11.81 5.15 -29.91
N ASP A 75 11.16 6.21 -30.46
CA ASP A 75 9.73 6.29 -30.74
C ASP A 75 9.26 5.10 -31.62
N ASP A 76 9.00 3.96 -31.02
CA ASP A 76 8.20 2.91 -31.62
C ASP A 76 6.73 3.08 -31.20
N GLU A 77 6.00 3.82 -32.02
CA GLU A 77 4.69 4.46 -31.77
C GLU A 77 3.53 3.49 -31.47
N THR A 78 3.73 2.21 -31.16
CA THR A 78 2.58 1.28 -31.10
C THR A 78 2.54 0.26 -29.96
N GLN A 79 3.46 0.27 -29.03
CA GLN A 79 3.39 -0.70 -27.93
C GLN A 79 2.83 -0.08 -26.64
N THR A 80 1.54 -0.32 -26.38
CA THR A 80 1.01 -0.14 -25.02
C THR A 80 1.84 -0.97 -24.05
N PRO A 81 2.39 -0.34 -22.98
CA PRO A 81 3.25 -1.05 -22.05
C PRO A 81 2.54 -2.27 -21.46
N THR A 82 3.24 -3.39 -21.42
CA THR A 82 2.70 -4.61 -20.81
C THR A 82 2.30 -4.34 -19.36
N PRO A 83 1.36 -5.11 -18.77
CA PRO A 83 0.97 -4.95 -17.38
C PRO A 83 2.16 -4.98 -16.41
N GLU A 84 3.17 -5.78 -16.71
CA GLU A 84 4.41 -5.89 -15.92
C GLU A 84 5.26 -4.61 -16.01
N THR A 85 5.42 -4.07 -17.21
CA THR A 85 6.14 -2.80 -17.46
C THR A 85 5.44 -1.64 -16.75
N ARG A 86 4.10 -1.58 -16.80
CA ARG A 86 3.32 -0.57 -16.10
C ARG A 86 3.53 -0.65 -14.59
N GLN A 87 3.45 -1.84 -14.00
CA GLN A 87 3.67 -2.04 -12.56
C GLN A 87 5.08 -1.65 -12.12
N PHE A 88 6.08 -1.94 -12.96
CA PHE A 88 7.45 -1.54 -12.71
C PHE A 88 7.59 -0.01 -12.70
N ILE A 89 7.05 0.67 -13.71
CA ILE A 89 7.07 2.15 -13.81
C ILE A 89 6.37 2.78 -12.61
N GLU A 90 5.17 2.31 -12.25
CA GLU A 90 4.43 2.81 -11.09
C GLU A 90 5.23 2.67 -9.79
N SER A 91 5.89 1.53 -9.60
CA SER A 91 6.73 1.30 -8.42
C SER A 91 7.97 2.20 -8.41
N ALA A 92 8.62 2.40 -9.55
CA ALA A 92 9.79 3.28 -9.67
C ALA A 92 9.42 4.75 -9.40
N VAL A 93 8.29 5.21 -9.95
CA VAL A 93 7.77 6.56 -9.71
C VAL A 93 7.41 6.76 -8.23
N PHE A 94 6.75 5.79 -7.61
CA PHE A 94 6.41 5.83 -6.19
C PHE A 94 7.67 5.98 -5.32
N ILE A 95 8.69 5.15 -5.54
CA ILE A 95 9.97 5.22 -4.83
C ILE A 95 10.65 6.57 -5.04
N ALA A 96 10.67 7.07 -6.28
CA ALA A 96 11.30 8.35 -6.61
C ALA A 96 10.62 9.52 -5.88
N ILE A 97 9.29 9.52 -5.78
CA ILE A 97 8.54 10.52 -5.02
C ILE A 97 8.87 10.43 -3.53
N GLN A 98 8.78 9.25 -2.92
CA GLN A 98 9.03 9.06 -1.50
C GLN A 98 10.46 9.47 -1.10
N GLU A 99 11.44 9.01 -1.87
CA GLU A 99 12.84 9.31 -1.64
C GLU A 99 13.16 10.78 -1.92
N GLY A 100 12.61 11.34 -3.00
CA GLY A 100 12.75 12.75 -3.34
C GLY A 100 12.20 13.67 -2.25
N VAL A 101 11.02 13.37 -1.71
CA VAL A 101 10.42 14.13 -0.61
C VAL A 101 11.29 14.03 0.65
N SER A 102 11.72 12.83 1.01
CA SER A 102 12.54 12.62 2.21
C SER A 102 13.91 13.32 2.09
N ASN A 103 14.57 13.23 0.95
CA ASN A 103 15.90 13.80 0.74
C ASN A 103 15.88 15.33 0.56
N THR A 104 14.92 15.84 -0.21
CA THR A 104 14.84 17.28 -0.54
C THR A 104 14.31 18.10 0.64
N PHE A 105 13.24 17.63 1.27
CA PHE A 105 12.57 18.38 2.33
C PHE A 105 13.03 17.97 3.74
N LYS A 106 13.87 16.95 3.86
CA LYS A 106 14.33 16.40 5.15
C LYS A 106 13.18 16.00 6.08
N MET A 107 12.06 15.62 5.52
CA MET A 107 10.85 15.20 6.23
C MET A 107 10.66 13.69 6.09
N ASP A 108 10.75 13.00 7.20
CA ASP A 108 10.49 11.56 7.25
C ASP A 108 8.98 11.26 7.20
N VAL A 109 8.62 10.02 6.84
CA VAL A 109 7.22 9.58 6.75
C VAL A 109 6.49 9.73 8.08
N SER A 110 5.34 10.39 8.06
CA SER A 110 4.46 10.50 9.22
C SER A 110 3.52 9.29 9.28
N LEU A 111 3.89 8.27 10.05
CA LEU A 111 3.07 7.06 10.20
C LEU A 111 1.67 7.34 10.76
N HIS A 112 1.55 8.34 11.63
CA HIS A 112 0.26 8.73 12.19
C HIS A 112 -0.68 9.37 11.15
N ASN A 113 -0.14 10.26 10.31
CA ASN A 113 -0.89 10.82 9.19
C ASN A 113 -1.27 9.74 8.18
N LEU A 114 -0.35 8.83 7.89
CA LEU A 114 -0.59 7.68 7.02
C LEU A 114 -1.72 6.78 7.54
N ASP A 115 -1.78 6.50 8.86
CA ASP A 115 -2.89 5.76 9.48
C ASP A 115 -4.23 6.42 9.20
N SER A 116 -4.29 7.74 9.39
CA SER A 116 -5.53 8.51 9.19
C SER A 116 -6.00 8.49 7.73
N ILE A 117 -5.08 8.70 6.79
CA ILE A 117 -5.38 8.67 5.36
C ILE A 117 -5.83 7.26 4.95
N TYR A 118 -5.10 6.24 5.39
CA TYR A 118 -5.39 4.85 5.04
C TYR A 118 -6.73 4.39 5.63
N ALA A 119 -7.02 4.72 6.89
CA ALA A 119 -8.32 4.43 7.50
C ALA A 119 -9.47 5.07 6.72
N HIS A 120 -9.32 6.34 6.32
CA HIS A 120 -10.33 7.03 5.52
C HIS A 120 -10.53 6.38 4.14
N MET A 121 -9.45 5.97 3.48
CA MET A 121 -9.55 5.29 2.18
C MET A 121 -10.23 3.93 2.29
N LEU A 122 -9.95 3.15 3.33
CA LEU A 122 -10.63 1.88 3.60
C LEU A 122 -12.12 2.08 3.87
N ASP A 123 -12.45 3.08 4.67
CA ASP A 123 -13.85 3.40 5.00
C ASP A 123 -14.64 3.82 3.75
N SER A 124 -14.03 4.56 2.82
CA SER A 124 -14.65 4.97 1.55
C SER A 124 -15.05 3.80 0.64
N VAL A 125 -14.44 2.64 0.81
CA VAL A 125 -14.78 1.41 0.07
C VAL A 125 -15.57 0.41 0.93
N GLY A 126 -16.05 0.84 2.10
CA GLY A 126 -16.88 0.03 3.00
C GLY A 126 -16.10 -0.93 3.91
N ILE A 127 -14.78 -0.76 4.02
CA ILE A 127 -13.94 -1.53 4.95
C ILE A 127 -13.73 -0.72 6.22
N SER A 128 -14.65 -0.80 7.17
CA SER A 128 -14.52 -0.13 8.47
C SER A 128 -13.62 -0.95 9.38
N ALA A 129 -12.38 -0.52 9.56
CA ALA A 129 -11.38 -1.21 10.38
C ALA A 129 -10.44 -0.22 11.07
N LYS A 130 -9.93 -0.61 12.23
CA LYS A 130 -8.79 0.08 12.83
C LYS A 130 -7.54 -0.30 12.07
N VAL A 131 -6.72 0.69 11.78
CA VAL A 131 -5.46 0.47 11.07
C VAL A 131 -4.28 0.96 11.90
N SER A 132 -3.13 0.43 11.59
CA SER A 132 -1.85 0.92 12.09
C SER A 132 -0.81 0.68 11.02
N THR A 133 0.13 1.58 10.88
CA THR A 133 1.19 1.46 9.88
C THR A 133 2.54 1.28 10.54
N CYS A 134 3.43 0.60 9.87
CA CYS A 134 4.79 0.43 10.32
C CYS A 134 5.79 0.60 9.17
N MET A 135 6.98 1.00 9.54
CA MET A 135 8.17 0.99 8.69
C MET A 135 9.00 -0.22 9.06
N THR A 136 9.41 -0.99 8.07
CA THR A 136 10.18 -2.22 8.25
C THR A 136 11.48 -2.18 7.44
N ASP A 137 12.40 -3.05 7.77
CA ASP A 137 13.54 -3.37 6.92
C ASP A 137 13.17 -4.42 5.84
N SER A 138 14.17 -4.81 5.04
CA SER A 138 13.99 -5.83 3.99
C SER A 138 13.68 -7.25 4.52
N LEU A 139 13.93 -7.50 5.78
CA LEU A 139 13.64 -8.77 6.46
C LEU A 139 12.26 -8.76 7.13
N GLY A 140 11.56 -7.61 7.13
CA GLY A 140 10.28 -7.44 7.78
C GLY A 140 10.36 -7.04 9.26
N ASN A 141 11.57 -6.77 9.79
CA ASN A 141 11.70 -6.28 11.16
C ASN A 141 11.16 -4.85 11.26
N VAL A 142 10.35 -4.60 12.28
CA VAL A 142 9.72 -3.29 12.47
C VAL A 142 10.73 -2.28 13.02
N LEU A 143 11.07 -1.28 12.22
CA LEU A 143 11.93 -0.15 12.59
C LEU A 143 11.16 0.91 13.38
N ARG A 144 9.96 1.27 12.89
CA ARG A 144 9.04 2.23 13.52
C ARG A 144 7.61 1.76 13.32
N ALA A 145 6.74 2.07 14.25
CA ALA A 145 5.31 1.78 14.15
C ALA A 145 4.49 2.95 14.69
N SER A 146 3.32 3.19 14.12
CA SER A 146 2.37 4.21 14.59
C SER A 146 1.73 3.80 15.92
N SER A 147 1.58 2.48 16.14
CA SER A 147 1.03 1.95 17.39
C SER A 147 1.76 0.66 17.81
N PRO A 148 1.70 0.29 19.11
CA PRO A 148 2.28 -0.96 19.60
C PRO A 148 1.69 -2.21 18.92
N GLN A 149 0.42 -2.17 18.52
CA GLN A 149 -0.27 -3.27 17.87
C GLN A 149 0.33 -3.64 16.51
N ALA A 150 0.89 -2.67 15.79
CA ALA A 150 1.56 -2.92 14.51
C ALA A 150 2.84 -3.77 14.66
N LYS A 151 3.42 -3.85 15.86
CA LYS A 151 4.60 -4.66 16.16
C LYS A 151 4.25 -6.11 16.47
N LEU A 152 2.99 -6.41 16.76
CA LEU A 152 2.57 -7.76 17.12
C LEU A 152 2.57 -8.65 15.88
N GLU A 153 3.42 -9.64 15.85
CA GLU A 153 3.40 -10.72 14.86
C GLU A 153 2.28 -11.71 15.22
N GLY A 154 1.45 -12.04 14.23
CA GLY A 154 0.42 -13.06 14.42
C GLY A 154 -0.56 -13.10 13.24
N GLN A 155 -1.18 -14.25 13.03
CA GLN A 155 -2.20 -14.48 11.98
C GLN A 155 -3.51 -13.69 12.20
N LYS A 156 -3.64 -13.02 13.33
CA LYS A 156 -4.87 -12.31 13.72
C LYS A 156 -5.09 -11.02 12.92
N TYR A 157 -4.03 -10.44 12.36
CA TYR A 157 -4.08 -9.16 11.65
C TYR A 157 -3.84 -9.35 10.17
N LEU A 158 -4.59 -8.62 9.33
CA LEU A 158 -4.32 -8.53 7.91
C LEU A 158 -3.19 -7.52 7.68
N ARG A 159 -2.16 -7.92 6.96
CA ARG A 159 -1.02 -7.04 6.62
C ARG A 159 -0.96 -6.84 5.12
N THR A 160 -0.75 -5.62 4.69
CA THR A 160 -0.46 -5.35 3.28
C THR A 160 0.90 -5.94 2.89
N ARG A 161 1.16 -6.04 1.60
CA ARG A 161 2.52 -6.32 1.13
C ARG A 161 3.44 -5.16 1.50
N LEU A 162 4.73 -5.44 1.61
CA LEU A 162 5.75 -4.43 1.84
C LEU A 162 5.84 -3.48 0.63
N VAL A 163 5.80 -2.19 0.89
CA VAL A 163 5.91 -1.15 -0.14
C VAL A 163 7.26 -0.45 0.02
N PRO A 164 8.22 -0.61 -0.90
CA PRO A 164 9.53 0.01 -0.79
C PRO A 164 9.44 1.53 -0.91
N ILE A 165 10.19 2.27 -0.10
CA ILE A 165 10.19 3.74 -0.07
C ILE A 165 11.53 4.37 -0.43
N ASN A 166 12.54 3.56 -0.73
CA ASN A 166 13.85 4.03 -1.17
C ASN A 166 14.46 3.08 -2.22
N ARG A 167 15.32 3.61 -3.08
CA ARG A 167 15.98 2.85 -4.16
C ARG A 167 16.90 1.74 -3.66
N ALA A 168 17.43 1.89 -2.45
CA ALA A 168 18.27 0.87 -1.85
C ALA A 168 17.48 -0.34 -1.34
N TYR A 169 16.15 -0.31 -1.37
CA TYR A 169 15.26 -1.36 -0.87
C TYR A 169 15.58 -1.77 0.58
N THR A 170 15.96 -0.80 1.40
CA THR A 170 16.30 -1.02 2.82
C THR A 170 15.17 -0.63 3.76
N ARG A 171 14.20 0.16 3.27
CA ARG A 171 13.04 0.62 4.05
C ARG A 171 11.75 0.37 3.29
N TYR A 172 10.77 -0.13 4.02
CA TYR A 172 9.45 -0.47 3.49
C TYR A 172 8.37 0.08 4.41
N LEU A 173 7.21 0.39 3.84
CA LEU A 173 5.98 0.66 4.58
C LEU A 173 5.07 -0.57 4.53
N GLN A 174 4.34 -0.79 5.60
CA GLN A 174 3.34 -1.84 5.69
C GLN A 174 2.14 -1.35 6.49
N GLY A 175 0.95 -1.54 5.95
CA GLY A 175 -0.32 -1.32 6.65
C GLY A 175 -0.75 -2.59 7.39
N VAL A 176 -1.28 -2.41 8.58
CA VAL A 176 -1.83 -3.47 9.43
C VAL A 176 -3.27 -3.13 9.74
N ILE A 177 -4.19 -4.02 9.38
CA ILE A 177 -5.63 -3.93 9.68
C ILE A 177 -5.87 -4.76 10.94
N LEU A 178 -6.39 -4.08 11.99
CA LEU A 178 -6.54 -4.60 13.34
C LEU A 178 -7.94 -5.18 13.58
#